data_a7158d7e45b2a011db92771734bbc8fb
#
_entry.id   a7158d7e45b2a011db92771734bbc8fb
#
_cell.length_a   1.000
_cell.length_b   1.000
_cell.length_c   1.000
_cell.angle_alpha   90.00
_cell.angle_beta   90.00
_cell.angle_gamma   90.00
#
_symmetry.space_group_name_H-M   'P 1'
#
loop_
_entity.id
_entity.type
_entity.pdbx_description
1 polymer ?
#
loop_
_entity_poly.entity_id
_entity_poly.type
_entity_poly.pdbx_seq_one_letter_code
_entity_poly.pdbx_strand_id
1 'polypeptide(L)' 'MINVGFIGIGLMGLPMCKRLLTAQIPLTVWNRHTNKCLPLVELGASQALSMADLAQRCD' A
#
# COMPACT_ATOMS: atom_id res chain seq x y z
N MET A 1 -10.95 0.91 -12.79
CA MET A 1 -9.68 1.42 -12.23
C MET A 1 -8.95 0.30 -11.53
N ILE A 2 -7.65 0.17 -11.77
CA ILE A 2 -6.86 -0.91 -11.21
C ILE A 2 -6.48 -0.60 -9.77
N ASN A 3 -6.73 -1.54 -8.87
CA ASN A 3 -6.32 -1.43 -7.47
C ASN A 3 -4.99 -2.13 -7.30
N VAL A 4 -3.95 -1.38 -6.97
CA VAL A 4 -2.61 -1.91 -6.81
C VAL A 4 -2.39 -2.33 -5.36
N GLY A 5 -1.81 -3.51 -5.18
CA GLY A 5 -1.41 -4.00 -3.86
C GLY A 5 0.10 -3.96 -3.73
N PHE A 6 0.58 -3.59 -2.55
CA PHE A 6 2.02 -3.53 -2.30
C PHE A 6 2.33 -4.23 -0.97
N ILE A 7 3.19 -5.23 -1.03
CA ILE A 7 3.60 -6.02 0.13
C ILE A 7 5.08 -5.74 0.41
N GLY A 8 5.40 -5.46 1.67
CA GLY A 8 6.78 -5.26 2.07
C GLY A 8 7.27 -3.85 1.79
N ILE A 9 6.94 -2.94 2.68
CA ILE A 9 7.36 -1.53 2.55
C ILE A 9 8.72 -1.36 3.21
N GLY A 10 9.75 -1.25 2.37
CA GLY A 10 11.10 -0.97 2.83
C GLY A 10 11.58 0.36 2.27
N LEU A 11 12.90 0.55 2.29
CA LEU A 11 13.49 1.78 1.77
C LEU A 11 13.16 2.02 0.31
N MET A 12 13.05 0.95 -0.46
CA MET A 12 12.75 1.04 -1.90
C MET A 12 11.25 1.14 -2.17
N GLY A 13 10.44 0.45 -1.34
CA GLY A 13 9.00 0.41 -1.56
C GLY A 13 8.32 1.72 -1.23
N LEU A 14 8.78 2.42 -0.21
CA LEU A 14 8.15 3.67 0.22
C LEU A 14 8.11 4.74 -0.88
N PRO A 15 9.22 5.04 -1.59
CA PRO A 15 9.18 6.01 -2.68
C PRO A 15 8.26 5.59 -3.82
N MET A 16 8.22 4.28 -4.14
CA MET A 16 7.35 3.78 -5.20
C MET A 16 5.88 3.96 -4.84
N CYS A 17 5.51 3.64 -3.59
CA CYS A 17 4.14 3.84 -3.11
C CYS A 17 3.75 5.30 -3.13
N LYS A 18 4.64 6.19 -2.74
CA LYS A 18 4.37 7.63 -2.78
C LYS A 18 4.10 8.10 -4.21
N ARG A 19 4.83 7.58 -5.17
CA ARG A 19 4.62 7.92 -6.58
C ARG A 19 3.25 7.48 -7.07
N LEU A 20 2.85 6.26 -6.69
CA LEU A 20 1.53 5.74 -7.06
C LEU A 20 0.42 6.61 -6.48
N LEU A 21 0.55 7.01 -5.22
CA LEU A 21 -0.44 7.84 -4.57
C LEU A 21 -0.49 9.24 -5.18
N THR A 22 0.65 9.80 -5.56
CA THR A 22 0.70 11.08 -6.24
C THR A 22 -0.02 11.03 -7.59
N ALA A 23 0.07 9.89 -8.28
CA ALA A 23 -0.63 9.67 -9.54
C ALA A 23 -2.11 9.33 -9.34
N GLN A 24 -2.60 9.33 -8.08
CA GLN A 24 -3.98 9.04 -7.73
C GLN A 24 -4.40 7.61 -8.11
N ILE A 25 -3.47 6.68 -8.05
CA ILE A 25 -3.74 5.28 -8.29
C ILE A 25 -4.18 4.64 -6.96
N PRO A 26 -5.33 3.94 -6.93
CA PRO A 26 -5.77 3.27 -5.71
C PRO A 26 -4.73 2.26 -5.25
N LEU A 27 -4.27 2.42 -4.01
CA LEU A 27 -3.18 1.61 -3.46
C LEU A 27 -3.60 1.00 -2.13
N THR A 28 -3.43 -0.31 -1.99
CA THR A 28 -3.61 -1.01 -0.73
C THR A 28 -2.24 -1.57 -0.33
N VAL A 29 -1.85 -1.34 0.91
CA VAL A 29 -0.53 -1.74 1.40
C VAL A 29 -0.63 -2.70 2.56
N TRP A 30 0.36 -3.57 2.68
CA TRP A 30 0.52 -4.44 3.82
C TRP A 30 2.00 -4.61 4.12
N ASN A 31 2.34 -4.62 5.39
CA ASN A 31 3.72 -4.87 5.83
C ASN A 31 3.67 -5.65 7.13
N ARG A 32 4.66 -6.54 7.33
CA ARG A 32 4.74 -7.32 8.56
C ARG A 32 4.75 -6.41 9.80
N HIS A 33 5.47 -5.30 9.72
CA HIS A 33 5.44 -4.27 10.74
C HIS A 33 4.43 -3.21 10.31
N THR A 34 3.23 -3.28 10.86
CA THR A 34 2.10 -2.48 10.39
C THR A 34 2.34 -0.97 10.52
N ASN A 35 3.15 -0.55 11.48
CA ASN A 35 3.44 0.87 11.65
C ASN A 35 4.17 1.48 10.46
N LYS A 36 4.84 0.67 9.64
CA LYS A 36 5.51 1.18 8.44
C LYS A 36 4.54 1.59 7.35
N CYS A 37 3.28 1.17 7.45
CA CYS A 37 2.24 1.57 6.50
C CYS A 37 1.66 2.94 6.81
N LEU A 38 1.83 3.44 8.03
CA LEU A 38 1.19 4.68 8.47
C LEU A 38 1.48 5.90 7.58
N PRO A 39 2.72 6.16 7.16
CA PRO A 39 2.97 7.30 6.29
C PRO A 39 2.20 7.23 4.98
N LEU A 40 2.01 6.02 4.45
CA LEU A 40 1.29 5.83 3.20
C LEU A 40 -0.22 5.97 3.41
N VAL A 41 -0.74 5.48 4.54
CA VAL A 41 -2.14 5.65 4.89
C VAL A 41 -2.48 7.13 5.02
N GLU A 42 -1.60 7.91 5.61
CA GLU A 42 -1.78 9.37 5.72
C GLU A 42 -1.82 10.03 4.35
N LEU A 43 -1.18 9.45 3.35
CA LEU A 43 -1.17 9.96 1.98
C LEU A 43 -2.34 9.42 1.14
N GLY A 44 -3.18 8.57 1.70
CA GLY A 44 -4.37 8.10 1.04
C GLY A 44 -4.42 6.62 0.71
N ALA A 45 -3.38 5.85 1.06
CA ALA A 45 -3.40 4.41 0.84
C ALA A 45 -4.32 3.71 1.82
N SER A 46 -4.88 2.58 1.40
CA SER A 46 -5.61 1.69 2.29
C SER A 46 -4.64 0.67 2.88
N GLN A 47 -4.86 0.29 4.13
CA GLN A 47 -4.04 -0.73 4.78
C GLN A 47 -4.82 -2.02 4.89
N ALA A 48 -4.25 -3.10 4.34
CA ALA A 48 -4.87 -4.42 4.45
C ALA A 48 -4.60 -5.01 5.84
N LEU A 49 -5.53 -5.85 6.29
CA LEU A 49 -5.42 -6.51 7.59
C LEU A 49 -4.48 -7.72 7.54
N SER A 50 -4.30 -8.29 6.36
CA SER A 50 -3.44 -9.46 6.14
C SER A 50 -3.06 -9.53 4.66
N MET A 51 -2.13 -10.41 4.32
CA MET A 51 -1.81 -10.65 2.91
C MET A 51 -3.00 -11.18 2.14
N ALA A 52 -3.80 -12.05 2.76
CA ALA A 52 -5.00 -12.58 2.12
C ALA A 52 -6.02 -11.46 1.85
N ASP A 53 -6.18 -10.55 2.81
CA ASP A 53 -7.08 -9.41 2.66
C ASP A 53 -6.61 -8.51 1.50
N LEU A 54 -5.30 -8.27 1.41
CA LEU A 54 -4.74 -7.49 0.33
C LEU A 54 -5.01 -8.13 -1.03
N ALA A 55 -4.84 -9.44 -1.14
CA ALA A 55 -5.07 -10.15 -2.38
C ALA A 55 -6.53 -10.06 -2.82
N GLN A 56 -7.47 -10.03 -1.89
CA GLN A 56 -8.88 -9.89 -2.20
C GLN A 56 -9.26 -8.48 -2.65
N ARG A 57 -8.55 -7.47 -2.18
CA ARG A 57 -8.84 -6.07 -2.51
C ARG A 57 -8.19 -5.61 -3.80
N CYS A 58 -7.21 -6.33 -4.29
CA CYS A 58 -6.40 -5.87 -5.41
C CYS A 58 -6.66 -6.69 -6.68
N ASP A 59 -6.44 -6.07 -7.77
CA ASP A 59 -6.50 -6.70 -9.08
C ASP A 59 -5.15 -7.32 -9.42
#